data_1b359c9399b6c5a1e30c2f066fa8eb5d
#
_entry.id   1b359c9399b6c5a1e30c2f066fa8eb5d
#
_cell.length_a   1.000
_cell.length_b   1.000
_cell.length_c   1.000
_cell.angle_alpha   90.00
_cell.angle_beta   90.00
_cell.angle_gamma   90.00
#
_symmetry.space_group_name_H-M   'P 1'
#
loop_
_entity.id
_entity.type
_entity.pdbx_description
1 polymer ?
#
loop_
_entity_poly.entity_id
_entity_poly.type
_entity_poly.pdbx_seq_one_letter_code
_entity_poly.pdbx_strand_id
1 'polypeptide(L)'
;EHEGDTPTATEAAQAPKIPVEGRTVTYGQQNGTARTGYLAAPADVDSVRSARGGDALPGIVVIHEWWGLNDNVRAATRRLAGEGYRALAVDLYGGAVAETPDSAQALMGQAMREPSRLVENVRDGRAYLSSEADAPRTALLGWCFGGGMTYRTLAEEASAFDAAVAYYGTPDPLAGEALQALETPILAHFGTQDQAVPIDAARKFRDRMEDAGTSLAYHEYEAGHAFANPSGESYEPAAAEQAWTRTTDFLQTHLTR
;
A
#
# COMPACT_ATOMS: atom_id res chain seq x y z
N GLU A 1 5.61 -20.31 -3.63
CA GLU A 1 5.83 -19.33 -2.54
C GLU A 1 4.54 -18.95 -1.78
N HIS A 2 3.36 -19.41 -2.19
CA HIS A 2 2.07 -19.04 -1.59
C HIS A 2 1.20 -20.23 -1.21
N GLU A 3 1.75 -21.47 -1.19
CA GLU A 3 0.97 -22.70 -1.01
C GLU A 3 0.36 -22.81 0.40
N GLY A 4 1.00 -22.17 1.39
CA GLY A 4 0.55 -22.12 2.79
C GLY A 4 -0.12 -20.79 3.20
N ASP A 5 -0.25 -19.82 2.30
CA ASP A 5 -0.83 -18.52 2.63
C ASP A 5 -2.34 -18.64 2.92
N THR A 6 -2.81 -17.87 3.89
CA THR A 6 -4.23 -17.78 4.21
C THR A 6 -4.76 -16.37 4.04
N PRO A 7 -5.99 -16.14 3.54
CA PRO A 7 -6.57 -14.82 3.39
C PRO A 7 -7.05 -14.21 4.72
N THR A 8 -6.93 -14.92 5.82
CA THR A 8 -7.40 -14.50 7.15
C THR A 8 -6.25 -13.91 7.97
N ALA A 9 -6.53 -12.85 8.75
CA ALA A 9 -5.57 -12.31 9.69
C ALA A 9 -5.23 -13.36 10.77
N THR A 10 -3.94 -13.51 11.06
CA THR A 10 -3.43 -14.41 12.10
C THR A 10 -3.11 -13.64 13.37
N GLU A 11 -2.80 -14.36 14.47
CA GLU A 11 -2.31 -13.75 15.72
C GLU A 11 -0.99 -12.98 15.56
N ALA A 12 -0.23 -13.24 14.48
CA ALA A 12 0.96 -12.50 14.14
C ALA A 12 0.64 -11.09 13.59
N ALA A 13 -0.61 -10.81 13.18
CA ALA A 13 -1.04 -9.48 12.80
C ALA A 13 -1.02 -8.56 14.03
N GLN A 14 -0.14 -7.57 14.01
CA GLN A 14 0.04 -6.69 15.17
C GLN A 14 -1.16 -5.77 15.37
N ALA A 15 -1.58 -5.62 16.63
CA ALA A 15 -2.63 -4.69 17.02
C ALA A 15 -2.22 -3.22 16.80
N PRO A 16 -3.18 -2.32 16.53
CA PRO A 16 -2.92 -0.89 16.47
C PRO A 16 -2.41 -0.36 17.83
N LYS A 17 -1.48 0.61 17.80
CA LYS A 17 -0.87 1.23 19.00
C LYS A 17 -1.86 2.01 19.86
N ILE A 18 -2.93 2.53 19.25
CA ILE A 18 -4.02 3.25 19.92
C ILE A 18 -5.36 2.67 19.47
N PRO A 19 -6.47 2.93 20.19
CA PRO A 19 -7.80 2.52 19.75
C PRO A 19 -8.13 3.09 18.38
N VAL A 20 -8.66 2.24 17.48
CA VAL A 20 -9.05 2.60 16.13
C VAL A 20 -10.45 2.09 15.81
N GLU A 21 -11.18 2.86 15.02
CA GLU A 21 -12.45 2.47 14.42
C GLU A 21 -12.25 2.16 12.95
N GLY A 22 -12.99 1.16 12.44
CA GLY A 22 -12.96 0.77 11.05
C GLY A 22 -14.34 0.49 10.52
N ARG A 23 -14.62 0.91 9.28
CA ARG A 23 -15.90 0.71 8.60
C ARG A 23 -15.72 0.55 7.09
N THR A 24 -16.67 -0.11 6.46
CA THR A 24 -16.81 -0.08 5.01
C THR A 24 -17.35 1.28 4.57
N VAL A 25 -16.78 1.85 3.53
CA VAL A 25 -17.19 3.12 2.92
C VAL A 25 -17.36 2.96 1.41
N THR A 26 -18.21 3.75 0.80
CA THR A 26 -18.24 3.97 -0.64
C THR A 26 -17.38 5.19 -0.93
N TYR A 27 -16.31 5.01 -1.71
CA TYR A 27 -15.36 6.06 -2.01
C TYR A 27 -15.37 6.50 -3.48
N GLY A 28 -16.18 5.86 -4.33
CA GLY A 28 -16.28 6.18 -5.74
C GLY A 28 -17.34 5.36 -6.45
N GLN A 29 -17.41 5.51 -7.76
CA GLN A 29 -18.30 4.74 -8.63
C GLN A 29 -17.61 4.42 -9.95
N GLN A 30 -17.93 3.26 -10.53
CA GLN A 30 -17.52 2.88 -11.87
C GLN A 30 -18.73 2.33 -12.63
N ASN A 31 -19.09 2.95 -13.75
CA ASN A 31 -20.24 2.53 -14.56
C ASN A 31 -21.55 2.35 -13.75
N GLY A 32 -21.78 3.20 -12.75
CA GLY A 32 -22.93 3.10 -11.86
C GLY A 32 -22.80 2.09 -10.73
N THR A 33 -21.70 1.33 -10.67
CA THR A 33 -21.40 0.41 -9.56
C THR A 33 -20.56 1.13 -8.52
N ALA A 34 -20.95 1.04 -7.24
CA ALA A 34 -20.21 1.63 -6.14
C ALA A 34 -18.85 0.95 -5.97
N ARG A 35 -17.78 1.75 -5.81
CA ARG A 35 -16.48 1.32 -5.31
C ARG A 35 -16.51 1.39 -3.80
N THR A 36 -16.35 0.25 -3.13
CA THR A 36 -16.34 0.15 -1.68
C THR A 36 -14.96 -0.24 -1.18
N GLY A 37 -14.60 0.19 0.02
CA GLY A 37 -13.32 -0.11 0.65
C GLY A 37 -13.44 -0.08 2.17
N TYR A 38 -12.33 -0.29 2.86
CA TYR A 38 -12.27 -0.30 4.30
C TYR A 38 -11.49 0.91 4.80
N LEU A 39 -12.18 1.83 5.48
CA LEU A 39 -11.59 2.99 6.13
C LEU A 39 -11.35 2.69 7.60
N ALA A 40 -10.12 2.92 8.07
CA ALA A 40 -9.79 2.92 9.48
C ALA A 40 -9.20 4.27 9.90
N ALA A 41 -9.52 4.72 11.11
CA ALA A 41 -9.01 5.94 11.70
C ALA A 41 -8.84 5.78 13.22
N PRO A 42 -8.03 6.63 13.90
CA PRO A 42 -8.05 6.70 15.36
C PRO A 42 -9.47 6.91 15.88
N ALA A 43 -9.84 6.21 16.97
CA ALA A 43 -11.16 6.36 17.59
C ALA A 43 -11.37 7.78 18.15
N ASP A 44 -10.30 8.41 18.64
CA ASP A 44 -10.27 9.81 19.06
C ASP A 44 -9.38 10.63 18.11
N VAL A 45 -9.96 11.04 16.98
CA VAL A 45 -9.29 11.84 15.94
C VAL A 45 -8.79 13.17 16.50
N ASP A 46 -9.58 13.82 17.34
CA ASP A 46 -9.27 15.17 17.86
C ASP A 46 -8.06 15.14 18.80
N SER A 47 -7.97 14.13 19.65
CA SER A 47 -6.79 13.93 20.53
C SER A 47 -5.54 13.67 19.72
N VAL A 48 -5.59 12.78 18.72
CA VAL A 48 -4.42 12.45 17.89
C VAL A 48 -3.99 13.65 17.03
N ARG A 49 -4.95 14.38 16.46
CA ARG A 49 -4.70 15.61 15.71
C ARG A 49 -3.97 16.66 16.57
N SER A 50 -4.48 16.90 17.77
CA SER A 50 -3.87 17.84 18.72
C SER A 50 -2.46 17.42 19.13
N ALA A 51 -2.23 16.13 19.38
CA ALA A 51 -0.91 15.59 19.71
C ALA A 51 0.10 15.71 18.56
N ARG A 52 -0.36 15.69 17.30
CA ARG A 52 0.47 15.92 16.11
C ARG A 52 0.74 17.41 15.82
N GLY A 53 0.05 18.32 16.50
CA GLY A 53 0.17 19.76 16.29
C GLY A 53 -0.39 20.26 14.94
N GLY A 54 -1.30 19.47 14.32
CA GLY A 54 -1.88 19.78 13.02
C GLY A 54 -3.41 19.98 13.08
N ASP A 55 -3.96 20.51 12.00
CA ASP A 55 -5.41 20.76 11.86
C ASP A 55 -6.17 19.54 11.33
N ALA A 56 -5.48 18.58 10.69
CA ALA A 56 -6.06 17.37 10.13
C ALA A 56 -5.09 16.19 10.19
N LEU A 57 -5.61 14.96 10.10
CA LEU A 57 -4.79 13.75 9.99
C LEU A 57 -4.48 13.43 8.53
N PRO A 58 -3.23 13.06 8.21
CA PRO A 58 -2.90 12.63 6.85
C PRO A 58 -3.58 11.31 6.49
N GLY A 59 -3.81 11.11 5.18
CA GLY A 59 -4.44 9.93 4.62
C GLY A 59 -3.46 8.94 4.01
N ILE A 60 -3.80 7.66 4.02
CA ILE A 60 -3.05 6.61 3.31
C ILE A 60 -4.04 5.80 2.48
N VAL A 61 -3.86 5.78 1.16
CA VAL A 61 -4.51 4.81 0.29
C VAL A 61 -3.71 3.52 0.36
N VAL A 62 -4.38 2.43 0.74
CA VAL A 62 -3.79 1.11 0.92
C VAL A 62 -4.24 0.20 -0.22
N ILE A 63 -3.29 -0.45 -0.91
CA ILE A 63 -3.58 -1.40 -1.97
C ILE A 63 -3.24 -2.81 -1.49
N HIS A 64 -4.24 -3.69 -1.59
CA HIS A 64 -4.15 -5.08 -1.17
C HIS A 64 -3.19 -5.90 -2.04
N GLU A 65 -2.77 -7.05 -1.53
CA GLU A 65 -2.06 -8.08 -2.28
C GLU A 65 -2.99 -8.76 -3.30
N TRP A 66 -2.52 -9.76 -4.01
CA TRP A 66 -3.30 -10.47 -5.05
C TRP A 66 -4.54 -11.20 -4.52
N TRP A 67 -4.65 -11.39 -3.19
CA TRP A 67 -5.80 -12.02 -2.53
C TRP A 67 -7.09 -11.20 -2.55
N GLY A 68 -7.02 -9.89 -2.77
CA GLY A 68 -8.13 -8.95 -2.62
C GLY A 68 -8.18 -8.29 -1.22
N LEU A 69 -9.22 -7.51 -0.97
CA LEU A 69 -9.42 -6.79 0.30
C LEU A 69 -9.90 -7.76 1.39
N ASN A 70 -8.98 -8.57 1.91
CA ASN A 70 -9.20 -9.59 2.94
C ASN A 70 -8.97 -9.05 4.37
N ASP A 71 -9.12 -9.91 5.38
CA ASP A 71 -8.97 -9.52 6.79
C ASP A 71 -7.53 -9.13 7.15
N ASN A 72 -6.53 -9.72 6.48
CA ASN A 72 -5.12 -9.34 6.68
C ASN A 72 -4.86 -7.88 6.25
N VAL A 73 -5.40 -7.47 5.10
CA VAL A 73 -5.31 -6.08 4.63
C VAL A 73 -6.08 -5.13 5.56
N ARG A 74 -7.26 -5.55 6.07
CA ARG A 74 -8.01 -4.78 7.07
C ARG A 74 -7.20 -4.60 8.36
N ALA A 75 -6.52 -5.64 8.84
CA ALA A 75 -5.65 -5.58 10.02
C ALA A 75 -4.48 -4.60 9.80
N ALA A 76 -3.79 -4.69 8.65
CA ALA A 76 -2.71 -3.75 8.29
C ALA A 76 -3.21 -2.30 8.18
N THR A 77 -4.40 -2.09 7.61
CA THR A 77 -5.05 -0.77 7.53
C THR A 77 -5.35 -0.20 8.93
N ARG A 78 -5.83 -1.03 9.86
CA ARG A 78 -6.03 -0.65 11.26
C ARG A 78 -4.71 -0.35 11.97
N ARG A 79 -3.64 -1.10 11.67
CA ARG A 79 -2.30 -0.84 12.20
C ARG A 79 -1.79 0.55 11.76
N LEU A 80 -1.97 0.92 10.49
CA LEU A 80 -1.66 2.27 9.98
C LEU A 80 -2.50 3.35 10.68
N ALA A 81 -3.79 3.11 10.87
CA ALA A 81 -4.64 4.04 11.64
C ALA A 81 -4.16 4.20 13.09
N GLY A 82 -3.63 3.13 13.70
CA GLY A 82 -2.99 3.15 15.01
C GLY A 82 -1.72 4.00 15.10
N GLU A 83 -1.09 4.30 13.97
CA GLU A 83 0.01 5.27 13.86
C GLU A 83 -0.49 6.73 13.70
N GLY A 84 -1.81 6.95 13.70
CA GLY A 84 -2.42 8.27 13.63
C GLY A 84 -2.73 8.75 12.21
N TYR A 85 -3.03 7.84 11.29
CA TYR A 85 -3.45 8.14 9.92
C TYR A 85 -4.93 7.82 9.70
N ARG A 86 -5.52 8.42 8.66
CA ARG A 86 -6.76 7.94 8.04
C ARG A 86 -6.38 6.98 6.92
N ALA A 87 -6.53 5.68 7.13
CA ALA A 87 -6.12 4.66 6.17
C ALA A 87 -7.34 4.08 5.44
N LEU A 88 -7.34 4.16 4.11
CA LEU A 88 -8.39 3.61 3.26
C LEU A 88 -7.81 2.49 2.40
N ALA A 89 -8.18 1.25 2.70
CA ALA A 89 -7.92 0.12 1.81
C ALA A 89 -8.95 0.13 0.68
N VAL A 90 -8.48 0.36 -0.54
CA VAL A 90 -9.29 0.31 -1.75
C VAL A 90 -9.48 -1.15 -2.20
N ASP A 91 -10.64 -1.46 -2.76
CA ASP A 91 -10.93 -2.77 -3.32
C ASP A 91 -10.81 -2.73 -4.85
N LEU A 92 -9.78 -3.36 -5.37
CA LEU A 92 -9.51 -3.43 -6.80
C LEU A 92 -10.25 -4.58 -7.50
N TYR A 93 -10.92 -5.46 -6.73
CA TYR A 93 -11.59 -6.65 -7.25
C TYR A 93 -13.12 -6.62 -7.10
N GLY A 94 -13.68 -5.49 -6.64
CA GLY A 94 -15.14 -5.29 -6.54
C GLY A 94 -15.82 -6.24 -5.54
N GLY A 95 -15.18 -6.52 -4.41
CA GLY A 95 -15.67 -7.36 -3.33
C GLY A 95 -15.18 -8.82 -3.40
N ALA A 96 -14.47 -9.21 -4.47
CA ALA A 96 -13.96 -10.57 -4.57
C ALA A 96 -12.69 -10.76 -3.70
N VAL A 97 -12.64 -11.86 -2.97
CA VAL A 97 -11.48 -12.30 -2.19
C VAL A 97 -11.14 -13.72 -2.61
N ALA A 98 -9.88 -13.96 -2.92
CA ALA A 98 -9.40 -15.28 -3.28
C ALA A 98 -9.14 -16.14 -2.04
N GLU A 99 -9.44 -17.44 -2.14
CA GLU A 99 -9.19 -18.41 -1.09
C GLU A 99 -8.04 -19.39 -1.44
N THR A 100 -7.61 -19.39 -2.71
CA THR A 100 -6.53 -20.24 -3.22
C THR A 100 -5.61 -19.44 -4.14
N PRO A 101 -4.34 -19.87 -4.32
CA PRO A 101 -3.43 -19.23 -5.27
C PRO A 101 -3.98 -19.16 -6.70
N ASP A 102 -4.66 -20.21 -7.17
CA ASP A 102 -5.27 -20.24 -8.51
C ASP A 102 -6.36 -19.17 -8.66
N SER A 103 -7.22 -19.02 -7.65
CA SER A 103 -8.26 -17.96 -7.66
C SER A 103 -7.66 -16.56 -7.53
N ALA A 104 -6.58 -16.40 -6.77
CA ALA A 104 -5.86 -15.13 -6.66
C ALA A 104 -5.22 -14.73 -8.01
N GLN A 105 -4.57 -15.68 -8.68
CA GLN A 105 -4.00 -15.47 -10.00
C GLN A 105 -5.09 -15.11 -11.04
N ALA A 106 -6.24 -15.77 -10.99
CA ALA A 106 -7.35 -15.49 -11.88
C ALA A 106 -7.93 -14.07 -11.66
N LEU A 107 -8.15 -13.65 -10.40
CA LEU A 107 -8.64 -12.31 -10.06
C LEU A 107 -7.63 -11.22 -10.47
N MET A 108 -6.36 -11.39 -10.14
CA MET A 108 -5.31 -10.47 -10.53
C MET A 108 -5.20 -10.37 -12.06
N GLY A 109 -5.20 -11.51 -12.77
CA GLY A 109 -5.15 -11.53 -14.24
C GLY A 109 -6.36 -10.87 -14.88
N GLN A 110 -7.56 -11.01 -14.31
CA GLN A 110 -8.76 -10.32 -14.76
C GLN A 110 -8.65 -8.80 -14.55
N ALA A 111 -8.25 -8.37 -13.36
CA ALA A 111 -8.08 -6.96 -13.03
C ALA A 111 -7.03 -6.28 -13.92
N MET A 112 -5.92 -6.96 -14.19
CA MET A 112 -4.82 -6.45 -15.01
C MET A 112 -5.12 -6.41 -16.52
N ARG A 113 -6.31 -6.79 -16.97
CA ARG A 113 -6.73 -6.54 -18.37
C ARG A 113 -6.96 -5.06 -18.66
N GLU A 114 -7.32 -4.29 -17.66
CA GLU A 114 -7.61 -2.85 -17.76
C GLU A 114 -6.90 -2.09 -16.62
N PRO A 115 -5.55 -2.04 -16.61
CA PRO A 115 -4.80 -1.53 -15.47
C PRO A 115 -5.07 -0.05 -15.16
N SER A 116 -5.37 0.79 -16.16
CA SER A 116 -5.72 2.19 -15.92
C SER A 116 -7.02 2.35 -15.13
N ARG A 117 -7.96 1.39 -15.19
CA ARG A 117 -9.15 1.38 -14.32
C ARG A 117 -8.79 1.13 -12.85
N LEU A 118 -7.73 0.37 -12.60
CA LEU A 118 -7.23 0.18 -11.24
C LEU A 118 -6.59 1.47 -10.71
N VAL A 119 -5.87 2.21 -11.57
CA VAL A 119 -5.33 3.53 -11.23
C VAL A 119 -6.47 4.53 -10.94
N GLU A 120 -7.53 4.54 -11.75
CA GLU A 120 -8.73 5.35 -11.47
C GLU A 120 -9.36 5.00 -10.13
N ASN A 121 -9.40 3.71 -9.76
CA ASN A 121 -9.91 3.26 -8.47
C ASN A 121 -9.06 3.81 -7.31
N VAL A 122 -7.74 3.76 -7.43
CA VAL A 122 -6.81 4.35 -6.44
C VAL A 122 -6.98 5.86 -6.35
N ARG A 123 -7.17 6.54 -7.49
CA ARG A 123 -7.45 8.00 -7.55
C ARG A 123 -8.73 8.37 -6.82
N ASP A 124 -9.80 7.60 -6.99
CA ASP A 124 -11.06 7.80 -6.26
C ASP A 124 -10.85 7.64 -4.75
N GLY A 125 -10.08 6.65 -4.32
CA GLY A 125 -9.70 6.47 -2.92
C GLY A 125 -8.96 7.68 -2.35
N ARG A 126 -8.01 8.23 -3.10
CA ARG A 126 -7.30 9.48 -2.73
C ARG A 126 -8.26 10.66 -2.64
N ALA A 127 -9.12 10.84 -3.65
CA ALA A 127 -10.09 11.94 -3.68
C ALA A 127 -11.03 11.88 -2.47
N TYR A 128 -11.50 10.68 -2.11
CA TYR A 128 -12.32 10.46 -0.91
C TYR A 128 -11.58 10.87 0.38
N LEU A 129 -10.32 10.46 0.53
CA LEU A 129 -9.52 10.83 1.70
C LEU A 129 -9.36 12.34 1.80
N SER A 130 -9.12 13.02 0.68
CA SER A 130 -8.92 14.47 0.66
C SER A 130 -10.20 15.28 0.88
N SER A 131 -11.35 14.84 0.32
CA SER A 131 -12.60 15.63 0.36
C SER A 131 -13.53 15.24 1.50
N GLU A 132 -13.70 13.92 1.73
CA GLU A 132 -14.71 13.41 2.68
C GLU A 132 -14.09 13.01 4.03
N ALA A 133 -12.78 12.72 4.04
CA ALA A 133 -12.08 12.32 5.25
C ALA A 133 -11.12 13.39 5.78
N ASP A 134 -11.14 14.60 5.20
CA ASP A 134 -10.31 15.75 5.62
C ASP A 134 -8.83 15.39 5.83
N ALA A 135 -8.24 14.72 4.83
CA ALA A 135 -6.83 14.37 4.81
C ALA A 135 -6.08 15.21 3.76
N PRO A 136 -5.46 16.34 4.16
CA PRO A 136 -4.85 17.29 3.22
C PRO A 136 -3.59 16.75 2.54
N ARG A 137 -2.91 15.80 3.18
CA ARG A 137 -1.76 15.08 2.65
C ARG A 137 -2.08 13.61 2.54
N THR A 138 -1.63 12.99 1.45
CA THR A 138 -1.95 11.59 1.17
C THR A 138 -0.73 10.81 0.73
N ALA A 139 -0.59 9.60 1.27
CA ALA A 139 0.37 8.62 0.77
C ALA A 139 -0.33 7.44 0.10
N LEU A 140 0.44 6.73 -0.73
CA LEU A 140 0.05 5.48 -1.35
C LEU A 140 0.90 4.36 -0.75
N LEU A 141 0.29 3.22 -0.38
CA LEU A 141 1.02 2.08 0.17
C LEU A 141 0.43 0.78 -0.35
N GLY A 142 1.29 -0.14 -0.80
CA GLY A 142 0.84 -1.44 -1.28
C GLY A 142 1.88 -2.54 -1.11
N TRP A 143 1.38 -3.79 -1.02
CA TRP A 143 2.17 -5.01 -0.90
C TRP A 143 1.99 -5.91 -2.13
N CYS A 144 3.03 -6.58 -2.60
CA CYS A 144 3.00 -7.53 -3.72
C CYS A 144 2.34 -6.91 -4.97
N PHE A 145 1.20 -7.43 -5.42
CA PHE A 145 0.38 -6.82 -6.47
C PHE A 145 0.12 -5.33 -6.20
N GLY A 146 -0.28 -4.99 -4.96
CA GLY A 146 -0.47 -3.60 -4.54
C GLY A 146 0.80 -2.76 -4.59
N GLY A 147 1.97 -3.34 -4.31
CA GLY A 147 3.27 -2.69 -4.49
C GLY A 147 3.56 -2.37 -5.97
N GLY A 148 3.26 -3.31 -6.87
CA GLY A 148 3.32 -3.09 -8.32
C GLY A 148 2.33 -2.02 -8.79
N MET A 149 1.11 -2.02 -8.25
CA MET A 149 0.10 -0.99 -8.53
C MET A 149 0.50 0.38 -7.98
N THR A 150 1.27 0.44 -6.89
CA THR A 150 1.85 1.70 -6.39
C THR A 150 2.74 2.33 -7.47
N TYR A 151 3.69 1.59 -8.03
CA TYR A 151 4.54 2.09 -9.11
C TYR A 151 3.75 2.46 -10.37
N ARG A 152 2.75 1.67 -10.75
CA ARG A 152 1.88 1.97 -11.89
C ARG A 152 1.09 3.26 -11.68
N THR A 153 0.53 3.45 -10.49
CA THR A 153 -0.19 4.68 -10.17
C THR A 153 0.72 5.90 -10.27
N LEU A 154 1.94 5.82 -9.76
CA LEU A 154 2.92 6.89 -9.88
C LEU A 154 3.39 7.14 -11.31
N ALA A 155 3.41 6.10 -12.16
CA ALA A 155 3.73 6.26 -13.58
C ALA A 155 2.66 7.04 -14.36
N GLU A 156 1.39 6.96 -13.94
CA GLU A 156 0.27 7.68 -14.55
C GLU A 156 -0.03 9.01 -13.82
N GLU A 157 0.35 9.15 -12.53
CA GLU A 157 0.00 10.24 -11.62
C GLU A 157 1.24 10.69 -10.81
N ALA A 158 2.26 11.17 -11.48
CA ALA A 158 3.63 11.36 -10.96
C ALA A 158 3.78 12.26 -9.72
N SER A 159 2.81 13.14 -9.45
CA SER A 159 2.81 14.08 -8.33
C SER A 159 1.51 14.05 -7.50
N ALA A 160 0.69 13.00 -7.67
CA ALA A 160 -0.61 12.93 -7.00
C ALA A 160 -0.51 12.68 -5.49
N PHE A 161 0.54 12.04 -5.03
CA PHE A 161 0.74 11.68 -3.62
C PHE A 161 1.94 12.39 -3.03
N ASP A 162 1.89 12.69 -1.73
CA ASP A 162 2.99 13.32 -0.99
C ASP A 162 4.09 12.30 -0.63
N ALA A 163 3.78 11.02 -0.64
CA ALA A 163 4.72 9.90 -0.42
C ALA A 163 4.15 8.58 -0.97
N ALA A 164 5.02 7.63 -1.27
CA ALA A 164 4.61 6.28 -1.65
C ALA A 164 5.49 5.21 -1.01
N VAL A 165 4.88 4.08 -0.63
CA VAL A 165 5.57 2.93 -0.05
C VAL A 165 5.19 1.68 -0.82
N ALA A 166 6.19 0.93 -1.31
CA ALA A 166 5.97 -0.32 -2.02
C ALA A 166 6.76 -1.46 -1.37
N TYR A 167 6.06 -2.50 -0.99
CA TYR A 167 6.64 -3.74 -0.50
C TYR A 167 6.65 -4.78 -1.61
N TYR A 168 7.80 -5.31 -1.92
CA TYR A 168 8.03 -6.42 -2.88
C TYR A 168 7.14 -6.37 -4.14
N GLY A 169 6.90 -5.18 -4.65
CA GLY A 169 6.15 -4.95 -5.88
C GLY A 169 7.04 -4.90 -7.11
N THR A 170 6.54 -5.34 -8.26
CA THR A 170 7.25 -5.23 -9.54
C THR A 170 7.35 -3.77 -9.99
N PRO A 171 8.55 -3.19 -10.11
CA PRO A 171 8.75 -1.76 -10.36
C PRO A 171 8.74 -1.36 -11.85
N ASP A 172 8.51 -2.30 -12.77
CA ASP A 172 8.61 -2.10 -14.22
C ASP A 172 7.74 -0.96 -14.77
N PRO A 173 6.53 -0.66 -14.25
CA PRO A 173 5.73 0.44 -14.76
C PRO A 173 6.41 1.81 -14.64
N LEU A 174 7.29 1.99 -13.66
CA LEU A 174 7.96 3.25 -13.40
C LEU A 174 9.30 3.31 -14.15
N ALA A 175 9.26 3.71 -15.40
CA ALA A 175 10.41 3.79 -16.30
C ALA A 175 10.24 4.91 -17.33
N GLY A 176 11.33 5.26 -18.04
CA GLY A 176 11.32 6.22 -19.14
C GLY A 176 10.81 7.61 -18.72
N GLU A 177 9.88 8.17 -19.47
CA GLU A 177 9.31 9.52 -19.24
C GLU A 177 8.55 9.60 -17.91
N ALA A 178 7.87 8.52 -17.50
CA ALA A 178 7.15 8.47 -16.22
C ALA A 178 8.10 8.61 -15.03
N LEU A 179 9.28 8.01 -15.12
CA LEU A 179 10.31 8.15 -14.09
C LEU A 179 10.88 9.57 -14.03
N GLN A 180 11.10 10.21 -15.19
CA GLN A 180 11.60 11.58 -15.26
C GLN A 180 10.59 12.62 -14.73
N ALA A 181 9.29 12.33 -14.83
CA ALA A 181 8.22 13.19 -14.33
C ALA A 181 7.94 12.99 -12.84
N LEU A 182 8.53 11.98 -12.20
CA LEU A 182 8.22 11.60 -10.83
C LEU A 182 8.70 12.65 -9.82
N GLU A 183 7.75 13.18 -9.05
CA GLU A 183 8.02 14.10 -7.94
C GLU A 183 7.77 13.46 -6.56
N THR A 184 6.94 12.41 -6.52
CA THR A 184 6.60 11.70 -5.28
C THR A 184 7.79 10.91 -4.73
N PRO A 185 8.23 11.16 -3.48
CA PRO A 185 9.25 10.33 -2.84
C PRO A 185 8.74 8.91 -2.61
N ILE A 186 9.61 7.92 -2.84
CA ILE A 186 9.28 6.50 -2.72
C ILE A 186 10.14 5.85 -1.63
N LEU A 187 9.51 5.00 -0.81
CA LEU A 187 10.16 3.99 -0.01
C LEU A 187 9.88 2.60 -0.59
N ALA A 188 10.93 1.85 -0.87
CA ALA A 188 10.82 0.53 -1.49
C ALA A 188 11.50 -0.55 -0.63
N HIS A 189 10.79 -1.67 -0.40
CA HIS A 189 11.25 -2.81 0.36
C HIS A 189 11.29 -4.06 -0.50
N PHE A 190 12.42 -4.76 -0.56
CA PHE A 190 12.61 -5.98 -1.36
C PHE A 190 13.29 -7.08 -0.55
N GLY A 191 12.90 -8.33 -0.80
CA GLY A 191 13.56 -9.51 -0.27
C GLY A 191 14.71 -9.95 -1.17
N THR A 192 15.86 -10.32 -0.59
CA THR A 192 17.01 -10.81 -1.38
C THR A 192 16.82 -12.24 -1.88
N GLN A 193 15.86 -12.98 -1.31
CA GLN A 193 15.50 -14.36 -1.68
C GLN A 193 14.15 -14.41 -2.43
N ASP A 194 13.62 -13.27 -2.85
CA ASP A 194 12.36 -13.14 -3.58
C ASP A 194 12.49 -13.74 -5.00
N GLN A 195 11.61 -14.71 -5.33
CA GLN A 195 11.59 -15.38 -6.62
C GLN A 195 10.55 -14.75 -7.58
N ALA A 196 9.55 -14.04 -7.04
CA ALA A 196 8.55 -13.35 -7.83
C ALA A 196 9.06 -11.99 -8.35
N VAL A 197 9.83 -11.26 -7.51
CA VAL A 197 10.51 -10.02 -7.88
C VAL A 197 12.02 -10.22 -7.62
N PRO A 198 12.77 -10.77 -8.58
CA PRO A 198 14.18 -11.05 -8.40
C PRO A 198 14.97 -9.82 -7.97
N ILE A 199 15.86 -9.98 -6.99
CA ILE A 199 16.61 -8.85 -6.40
C ILE A 199 17.41 -8.06 -7.44
N ASP A 200 17.89 -8.70 -8.51
CA ASP A 200 18.57 -8.00 -9.59
C ASP A 200 17.65 -7.03 -10.35
N ALA A 201 16.37 -7.34 -10.47
CA ALA A 201 15.38 -6.41 -11.05
C ALA A 201 15.15 -5.21 -10.13
N ALA A 202 15.04 -5.45 -8.81
CA ALA A 202 14.92 -4.39 -7.79
C ALA A 202 16.18 -3.48 -7.76
N ARG A 203 17.36 -4.04 -7.86
CA ARG A 203 18.63 -3.27 -7.93
C ARG A 203 18.73 -2.43 -9.19
N LYS A 204 18.34 -2.97 -10.35
CA LYS A 204 18.25 -2.19 -11.60
C LYS A 204 17.23 -1.05 -11.49
N PHE A 205 16.14 -1.24 -10.78
CA PHE A 205 15.18 -0.17 -10.49
C PHE A 205 15.83 0.92 -9.63
N ARG A 206 16.50 0.56 -8.53
CA ARG A 206 17.27 1.50 -7.70
C ARG A 206 18.22 2.33 -8.54
N ASP A 207 19.05 1.66 -9.36
CA ASP A 207 20.06 2.33 -10.19
C ASP A 207 19.40 3.33 -11.17
N ARG A 208 18.25 2.94 -11.80
CA ARG A 208 17.49 3.86 -12.67
C ARG A 208 16.94 5.08 -11.91
N MET A 209 16.48 4.89 -10.68
CA MET A 209 15.96 5.98 -9.83
C MET A 209 17.09 6.94 -9.45
N GLU A 210 18.27 6.41 -9.09
CA GLU A 210 19.46 7.20 -8.79
C GLU A 210 19.93 8.00 -10.02
N ASP A 211 20.01 7.36 -11.18
CA ASP A 211 20.38 8.00 -12.46
C ASP A 211 19.40 9.13 -12.85
N ALA A 212 18.12 8.98 -12.54
CA ALA A 212 17.09 9.99 -12.77
C ALA A 212 17.09 11.10 -11.71
N GLY A 213 17.85 10.97 -10.63
CA GLY A 213 17.88 11.94 -9.52
C GLY A 213 16.58 11.99 -8.71
N THR A 214 15.80 10.92 -8.72
CA THR A 214 14.53 10.83 -8.00
C THR A 214 14.71 10.46 -6.53
N SER A 215 13.75 10.84 -5.69
CA SER A 215 13.80 10.55 -4.25
C SER A 215 13.38 9.10 -3.96
N LEU A 216 14.35 8.23 -3.75
CA LEU A 216 14.15 6.83 -3.38
C LEU A 216 14.87 6.46 -2.09
N ALA A 217 14.12 5.96 -1.09
CA ALA A 217 14.64 5.17 0.02
C ALA A 217 14.49 3.69 -0.34
N TYR A 218 15.61 2.97 -0.46
CA TYR A 218 15.64 1.58 -0.93
C TYR A 218 16.21 0.65 0.13
N HIS A 219 15.51 -0.44 0.43
CA HIS A 219 15.95 -1.40 1.44
C HIS A 219 15.80 -2.84 0.97
N GLU A 220 16.84 -3.63 1.25
CA GLU A 220 16.89 -5.08 1.04
C GLU A 220 16.81 -5.80 2.40
N TYR A 221 16.16 -6.97 2.39
CA TYR A 221 15.99 -7.85 3.55
C TYR A 221 16.37 -9.28 3.17
N GLU A 222 16.98 -10.01 4.09
CA GLU A 222 17.27 -11.43 3.91
C GLU A 222 15.99 -12.25 4.08
N ALA A 223 15.10 -12.16 3.09
CA ALA A 223 13.74 -12.71 3.15
C ALA A 223 13.22 -13.02 1.73
N GLY A 224 12.19 -13.85 1.64
CA GLY A 224 11.47 -14.17 0.41
C GLY A 224 10.42 -13.15 0.02
N HIS A 225 9.61 -13.49 -1.01
CA HIS A 225 8.43 -12.72 -1.37
C HIS A 225 7.40 -12.72 -0.24
N ALA A 226 6.63 -11.65 -0.09
CA ALA A 226 5.59 -11.51 0.93
C ALA A 226 6.09 -11.61 2.40
N PHE A 227 7.37 -11.34 2.67
CA PHE A 227 7.95 -11.46 4.01
C PHE A 227 7.25 -10.62 5.08
N ALA A 228 6.52 -9.57 4.71
CA ALA A 228 5.79 -8.73 5.63
C ALA A 228 4.31 -9.14 5.81
N ASN A 229 3.85 -10.22 5.17
CA ASN A 229 2.51 -10.76 5.32
C ASN A 229 2.45 -11.75 6.50
N PRO A 230 1.85 -11.38 7.65
CA PRO A 230 1.81 -12.24 8.84
C PRO A 230 0.93 -13.50 8.67
N SER A 231 0.16 -13.58 7.59
CA SER A 231 -0.66 -14.75 7.24
C SER A 231 0.00 -15.65 6.19
N GLY A 232 1.18 -15.25 5.67
CA GLY A 232 1.90 -15.96 4.64
C GLY A 232 2.95 -16.91 5.20
N GLU A 233 3.24 -17.98 4.46
CA GLU A 233 4.28 -18.94 4.80
C GLU A 233 5.69 -18.32 4.80
N SER A 234 5.90 -17.30 3.95
CA SER A 234 7.16 -16.56 3.84
C SER A 234 7.33 -15.46 4.89
N TYR A 235 6.43 -15.37 5.89
CA TYR A 235 6.49 -14.33 6.90
C TYR A 235 7.81 -14.37 7.69
N GLU A 236 8.56 -13.29 7.63
CA GLU A 236 9.82 -13.11 8.36
C GLU A 236 9.67 -11.94 9.37
N PRO A 237 9.36 -12.25 10.66
CA PRO A 237 9.00 -11.23 11.64
C PRO A 237 10.05 -10.11 11.81
N ALA A 238 11.33 -10.46 11.77
CA ALA A 238 12.40 -9.48 11.94
C ALA A 238 12.49 -8.50 10.77
N ALA A 239 12.40 -9.02 9.54
CA ALA A 239 12.37 -8.20 8.33
C ALA A 239 11.10 -7.35 8.24
N ALA A 240 9.95 -7.93 8.57
CA ALA A 240 8.67 -7.26 8.59
C ALA A 240 8.64 -6.07 9.56
N GLU A 241 9.17 -6.23 10.78
CA GLU A 241 9.21 -5.17 11.78
C GLU A 241 10.21 -4.06 11.41
N GLN A 242 11.36 -4.41 10.85
CA GLN A 242 12.30 -3.41 10.32
C GLN A 242 11.67 -2.60 9.17
N ALA A 243 11.01 -3.29 8.23
CA ALA A 243 10.33 -2.62 7.12
C ALA A 243 9.19 -1.72 7.61
N TRP A 244 8.42 -2.17 8.62
CA TRP A 244 7.37 -1.37 9.22
C TRP A 244 7.90 -0.11 9.89
N THR A 245 8.96 -0.22 10.70
CA THR A 245 9.60 0.93 11.36
C THR A 245 10.05 1.97 10.31
N ARG A 246 10.74 1.53 9.27
CA ARG A 246 11.16 2.42 8.17
C ARG A 246 9.97 3.06 7.45
N THR A 247 8.88 2.31 7.27
CA THR A 247 7.64 2.81 6.67
C THR A 247 7.02 3.91 7.53
N THR A 248 6.89 3.70 8.83
CA THR A 248 6.30 4.70 9.73
C THR A 248 7.15 5.96 9.84
N ASP A 249 8.47 5.83 9.90
CA ASP A 249 9.42 6.96 9.92
C ASP A 249 9.36 7.77 8.61
N PHE A 250 9.31 7.07 7.47
CA PHE A 250 9.19 7.68 6.16
C PHE A 250 7.86 8.44 5.99
N LEU A 251 6.74 7.80 6.32
CA LEU A 251 5.42 8.42 6.27
C LEU A 251 5.34 9.64 7.21
N GLN A 252 5.89 9.53 8.43
CA GLN A 252 5.95 10.66 9.35
C GLN A 252 6.74 11.83 8.75
N THR A 253 7.88 11.57 8.14
CA THR A 253 8.73 12.60 7.55
C THR A 253 8.03 13.36 6.42
N HIS A 254 7.26 12.67 5.59
CA HIS A 254 6.68 13.25 4.38
C HIS A 254 5.23 13.74 4.56
N LEU A 255 4.50 13.28 5.58
CA LEU A 255 3.08 13.62 5.77
C LEU A 255 2.80 14.59 6.92
N THR A 256 3.79 14.92 7.77
CA THR A 256 3.56 15.80 8.95
C THR A 256 4.09 17.23 8.80
N ARG A 257 4.50 17.63 7.61
CA ARG A 257 4.98 19.02 7.34
C ARG A 257 3.91 19.91 6.76
#